data_14f0c624ac141f3d47cb522b6b6db51c
#
_entry.id   14f0c624ac141f3d47cb522b6b6db51c
#
_cell.length_a   1.000
_cell.length_b   1.000
_cell.length_c   1.000
_cell.angle_alpha   90.00
_cell.angle_beta   90.00
_cell.angle_gamma   90.00
#
_symmetry.space_group_name_H-M   'P 1'
#
loop_
_entity.id
_entity.type
_entity.pdbx_description
1 polymer ?
#
loop_
_entity_poly.entity_id
_entity_poly.type
_entity_poly.pdbx_seq_one_letter_code
_entity_poly.pdbx_strand_id
1 'polypeptide(L)'
;MIDFFKRRSSAVNQPSATEGSAATVLIVDDSPTETMIMRNALIKAGFRVETAVNGQEGVEAAQRQHPDLILMDVIMPILNGFQATRMLQRDAATAGIPVIMVTTKDQVTDRSWGLRQGAVDYLVKPVNPEELIQRIRAALGA
;
A
#
# COMPACT_ATOMS: atom_id res chain seq x y z
N MET A 1 -22.68 -10.06 6.01
CA MET A 1 -22.74 -10.25 6.02
C MET A 1 -22.79 -10.06 5.74
N ILE A 2 -22.35 -9.71 5.54
CA ILE A 2 -22.48 -9.70 5.32
C ILE A 2 -22.23 -9.40 4.78
N ASP A 3 -21.84 -9.45 4.68
CA ASP A 3 -21.77 -9.42 4.23
C ASP A 3 -21.43 -8.97 3.85
N PHE A 4 -20.92 -9.12 3.75
CA PHE A 4 -20.95 -8.88 3.20
C PHE A 4 -20.59 -8.59 2.83
N PHE A 5 -20.30 -8.60 2.70
CA PHE A 5 -20.33 -8.41 2.30
C PHE A 5 -20.09 -8.05 2.13
N LYS A 6 -20.02 -7.97 1.92
CA LYS A 6 -19.97 -7.87 1.96
C LYS A 6 -19.73 -7.53 1.91
N ARG A 7 -19.58 -7.27 1.72
CA ARG A 7 -19.41 -7.08 1.64
C ARG A 7 -19.41 -6.70 1.89
N ARG A 8 -19.51 -6.36 1.61
CA ARG A 8 -19.49 -6.21 1.87
C ARG A 8 -19.80 -5.97 2.57
N SER A 9 -20.02 -5.58 2.29
CA SER A 9 -20.13 -5.71 3.17
C SER A 9 -20.35 -5.33 3.83
N SER A 10 -20.54 -5.02 3.74
CA SER A 10 -20.54 -5.18 4.77
C SER A 10 -20.65 -4.77 5.62
N ALA A 11 -20.44 -4.49 5.24
CA ALA A 11 -20.28 -4.65 6.32
C ALA A 11 -20.39 -4.41 7.17
N VAL A 12 -20.52 -4.06 7.25
CA VAL A 12 -20.35 -4.29 8.35
C VAL A 12 -20.23 -4.06 9.19
N ASN A 13 -20.22 -3.74 9.34
CA ASN A 13 -19.81 -3.86 10.39
C ASN A 13 -19.33 -3.48 10.99
N GLN A 14 -19.14 -3.07 10.89
CA GLN A 14 -18.50 -3.05 11.62
C GLN A 14 -17.99 -2.74 12.28
N PRO A 15 -17.90 -2.42 12.44
CA PRO A 15 -17.19 -2.33 13.12
C PRO A 15 -16.70 -1.81 13.55
N SER A 16 -16.55 -1.54 13.39
CA SER A 16 -15.81 -1.31 13.82
C SER A 16 -15.36 -1.11 14.06
N ALA A 17 -15.32 -0.98 13.97
CA ALA A 17 -14.73 -0.98 14.18
C ALA A 17 -14.54 -1.26 14.31
N THR A 18 -14.68 -1.60 14.28
CA THR A 18 -14.40 -2.02 14.34
C THR A 18 -14.49 -2.61 14.16
N GLU A 19 -14.75 -2.92 14.07
CA GLU A 19 -14.73 -3.71 13.88
C GLU A 19 -14.51 -4.03 13.02
N GLY A 20 -14.80 -3.89 13.29
CA GLY A 20 -14.89 -4.20 11.96
C GLY A 20 -13.67 -4.76 11.31
N SER A 21 -13.74 -5.10 10.15
CA SER A 21 -12.56 -5.66 9.52
C SER A 21 -11.52 -4.58 9.28
N ALA A 22 -10.31 -4.85 9.72
CA ALA A 22 -9.18 -3.97 9.47
C ALA A 22 -8.79 -4.03 8.00
N ALA A 23 -8.42 -2.88 7.43
CA ALA A 23 -7.87 -2.84 6.10
C ALA A 23 -6.49 -3.49 6.07
N THR A 24 -6.16 -4.12 4.97
CA THR A 24 -4.88 -4.79 4.75
C THR A 24 -3.98 -3.91 3.87
N VAL A 25 -2.77 -3.66 4.35
CA VAL A 25 -1.76 -2.88 3.61
C VAL A 25 -0.61 -3.81 3.26
N LEU A 26 -0.24 -3.84 1.98
CA LEU A 26 0.93 -4.57 1.51
C LEU A 26 2.11 -3.61 1.45
N ILE A 27 3.19 -3.94 2.16
CA ILE A 27 4.43 -3.17 2.13
C ILE A 27 5.40 -3.87 1.19
N VAL A 28 5.84 -3.18 0.14
CA VAL A 28 6.81 -3.70 -0.83
C VAL A 28 8.09 -2.90 -0.69
N ASP A 29 9.10 -3.49 -0.05
CA ASP A 29 10.37 -2.82 0.28
C ASP A 29 11.41 -3.89 0.55
N ASP A 30 12.61 -3.75 -0.01
CA ASP A 30 13.67 -4.73 0.17
C ASP A 30 14.48 -4.52 1.45
N SER A 31 14.22 -3.45 2.20
CA SER A 31 14.89 -3.17 3.46
C SER A 31 14.12 -3.77 4.63
N PRO A 32 14.67 -4.77 5.34
CA PRO A 32 13.98 -5.33 6.51
C PRO A 32 13.72 -4.30 7.61
N THR A 33 14.67 -3.38 7.81
CA THR A 33 14.54 -2.34 8.84
C THR A 33 13.40 -1.38 8.53
N GLU A 34 13.35 -0.89 7.27
CA GLU A 34 12.30 0.04 6.85
C GLU A 34 10.93 -0.63 6.91
N THR A 35 10.87 -1.88 6.44
CA THR A 35 9.64 -2.66 6.49
C THR A 35 9.14 -2.81 7.92
N MET A 36 10.03 -3.14 8.85
CA MET A 36 9.66 -3.33 10.25
C MET A 36 9.11 -2.03 10.86
N ILE A 37 9.73 -0.90 10.57
CA ILE A 37 9.30 0.40 11.10
C ILE A 37 7.88 0.72 10.62
N MET A 38 7.64 0.57 9.32
CA MET A 38 6.32 0.83 8.75
C MET A 38 5.29 -0.17 9.26
N ARG A 39 5.65 -1.45 9.30
CA ARG A 39 4.77 -2.52 9.78
C ARG A 39 4.30 -2.24 11.20
N ASN A 40 5.23 -1.90 12.09
CA ASN A 40 4.88 -1.64 13.48
C ASN A 40 3.93 -0.44 13.60
N ALA A 41 4.17 0.63 12.85
CA ALA A 41 3.29 1.79 12.85
C ALA A 41 1.88 1.44 12.36
N LEU A 42 1.79 0.64 11.31
CA LEU A 42 0.50 0.24 10.74
C LEU A 42 -0.27 -0.69 11.68
N ILE A 43 0.39 -1.67 12.27
CA ILE A 43 -0.27 -2.59 13.21
C ILE A 43 -0.80 -1.82 14.41
N LYS A 44 -0.01 -0.89 14.94
CA LYS A 44 -0.42 -0.06 16.06
C LYS A 44 -1.65 0.79 15.69
N ALA A 45 -1.78 1.19 14.44
CA ALA A 45 -2.91 1.98 13.97
C ALA A 45 -4.13 1.11 13.58
N GLY A 46 -4.04 -0.21 13.71
CA GLY A 46 -5.16 -1.12 13.50
C GLY A 46 -5.21 -1.78 12.13
N PHE A 47 -4.18 -1.62 11.30
CA PHE A 47 -4.15 -2.26 9.98
C PHE A 47 -3.59 -3.67 10.05
N ARG A 48 -4.03 -4.52 9.12
CA ARG A 48 -3.34 -5.77 8.84
C ARG A 48 -2.23 -5.50 7.83
N VAL A 49 -1.12 -6.22 7.95
CA VAL A 49 0.07 -5.96 7.13
C VAL A 49 0.54 -7.25 6.45
N GLU A 50 0.76 -7.16 5.14
CA GLU A 50 1.47 -8.15 4.35
C GLU A 50 2.74 -7.51 3.84
N THR A 51 3.77 -8.30 3.55
CA THR A 51 5.05 -7.76 3.08
C THR A 51 5.57 -8.51 1.87
N ALA A 52 6.33 -7.80 1.04
CA ALA A 52 7.05 -8.36 -0.11
C ALA A 52 8.39 -7.66 -0.20
N VAL A 53 9.41 -8.33 -0.71
CA VAL A 53 10.80 -7.83 -0.66
C VAL A 53 11.31 -7.27 -1.97
N ASN A 54 10.53 -7.35 -3.05
CA ASN A 54 10.88 -6.72 -4.33
C ASN A 54 9.61 -6.48 -5.14
N GLY A 55 9.75 -5.79 -6.27
CA GLY A 55 8.60 -5.43 -7.08
C GLY A 55 7.88 -6.63 -7.66
N GLN A 56 8.62 -7.67 -8.06
CA GLN A 56 8.02 -8.87 -8.62
C GLN A 56 7.14 -9.58 -7.58
N GLU A 57 7.67 -9.80 -6.38
CA GLU A 57 6.88 -10.37 -5.28
C GLU A 57 5.69 -9.50 -4.93
N GLY A 58 5.89 -8.16 -4.95
CA GLY A 58 4.81 -7.23 -4.66
C GLY A 58 3.65 -7.37 -5.63
N VAL A 59 3.94 -7.44 -6.92
CA VAL A 59 2.90 -7.63 -7.94
C VAL A 59 2.18 -8.96 -7.72
N GLU A 60 2.93 -10.04 -7.49
CA GLU A 60 2.35 -11.36 -7.27
C GLU A 60 1.50 -11.40 -6.01
N ALA A 61 1.97 -10.78 -4.94
CA ALA A 61 1.21 -10.72 -3.69
C ALA A 61 -0.10 -9.93 -3.88
N ALA A 62 -0.04 -8.82 -4.60
CA ALA A 62 -1.23 -8.01 -4.85
C ALA A 62 -2.26 -8.79 -5.67
N GLN A 63 -1.80 -9.55 -6.66
CA GLN A 63 -2.70 -10.38 -7.48
C GLN A 63 -3.36 -11.49 -6.67
N ARG A 64 -2.63 -12.05 -5.71
CA ARG A 64 -3.10 -13.18 -4.92
C ARG A 64 -3.95 -12.74 -3.73
N GLN A 65 -3.54 -11.68 -3.05
CA GLN A 65 -4.13 -11.28 -1.77
C GLN A 65 -5.10 -10.11 -1.86
N HIS A 66 -5.05 -9.33 -2.92
CA HIS A 66 -5.91 -8.15 -3.13
C HIS A 66 -5.93 -7.24 -1.89
N PRO A 67 -4.77 -6.67 -1.50
CA PRO A 67 -4.73 -5.75 -0.37
C PRO A 67 -5.56 -4.49 -0.66
N ASP A 68 -5.90 -3.77 0.39
CA ASP A 68 -6.67 -2.53 0.25
C ASP A 68 -5.79 -1.37 -0.19
N LEU A 69 -4.49 -1.43 0.08
CA LEU A 69 -3.54 -0.39 -0.29
C LEU A 69 -2.13 -0.99 -0.35
N ILE A 70 -1.29 -0.42 -1.18
CA ILE A 70 0.11 -0.85 -1.32
C ILE A 70 1.03 0.33 -1.02
N LEU A 71 2.02 0.10 -0.14
CA LEU A 71 3.16 0.99 0.05
C LEU A 71 4.31 0.44 -0.76
N MET A 72 4.83 1.23 -1.70
CA MET A 72 5.78 0.75 -2.70
C MET A 72 7.06 1.57 -2.67
N ASP A 73 8.19 0.94 -2.34
CA ASP A 73 9.49 1.59 -2.54
C ASP A 73 9.83 1.58 -4.02
N VAL A 74 10.61 2.55 -4.45
CA VAL A 74 11.06 2.65 -5.85
C VAL A 74 12.33 1.83 -6.06
N ILE A 75 13.29 1.93 -5.14
CA ILE A 75 14.63 1.35 -5.32
C ILE A 75 14.66 -0.07 -4.78
N MET A 76 14.48 -1.03 -5.68
CA MET A 76 14.47 -2.46 -5.35
C MET A 76 15.08 -3.25 -6.48
N PRO A 77 15.65 -4.44 -6.18
CA PRO A 77 16.19 -5.30 -7.24
C PRO A 77 15.06 -5.93 -8.05
N ILE A 78 15.40 -6.45 -9.21
CA ILE A 78 14.57 -7.25 -10.12
C ILE A 78 13.56 -6.36 -10.85
N LEU A 79 12.65 -5.73 -10.10
CA LEU A 79 11.60 -4.88 -10.65
C LEU A 79 11.45 -3.69 -9.69
N ASN A 80 11.72 -2.48 -10.18
CA ASN A 80 11.62 -1.29 -9.31
C ASN A 80 10.16 -0.90 -9.09
N GLY A 81 9.94 0.04 -8.16
CA GLY A 81 8.59 0.43 -7.78
C GLY A 81 7.81 1.12 -8.88
N PHE A 82 8.47 1.87 -9.77
CA PHE A 82 7.80 2.49 -10.91
C PHE A 82 7.24 1.41 -11.84
N GLN A 83 8.06 0.42 -12.16
CA GLN A 83 7.68 -0.69 -13.03
C GLN A 83 6.56 -1.53 -12.39
N ALA A 84 6.70 -1.83 -11.11
CA ALA A 84 5.68 -2.61 -10.39
C ALA A 84 4.34 -1.89 -10.37
N THR A 85 4.34 -0.59 -10.08
CA THR A 85 3.11 0.20 -10.06
C THR A 85 2.43 0.21 -11.42
N ARG A 86 3.23 0.36 -12.48
CA ARG A 86 2.71 0.34 -13.85
C ARG A 86 2.04 -1.00 -14.16
N MET A 87 2.68 -2.10 -13.76
CA MET A 87 2.12 -3.43 -13.98
C MET A 87 0.79 -3.60 -13.23
N LEU A 88 0.74 -3.13 -11.98
CA LEU A 88 -0.49 -3.20 -11.18
C LEU A 88 -1.63 -2.40 -11.83
N GLN A 89 -1.32 -1.22 -12.37
CA GLN A 89 -2.33 -0.38 -13.01
C GLN A 89 -2.86 -0.96 -14.31
N ARG A 90 -2.07 -1.78 -14.98
CA ARG A 90 -2.47 -2.39 -16.26
C ARG A 90 -3.24 -3.69 -16.10
N ASP A 91 -3.28 -4.25 -14.90
CA ASP A 91 -3.99 -5.49 -14.60
C ASP A 91 -5.34 -5.11 -13.98
N ALA A 92 -6.44 -5.50 -14.62
CA ALA A 92 -7.78 -5.17 -14.16
C ALA A 92 -8.03 -5.66 -12.72
N ALA A 93 -7.38 -6.75 -12.31
CA ALA A 93 -7.55 -7.31 -10.97
C ALA A 93 -6.92 -6.44 -9.88
N THR A 94 -5.92 -5.63 -10.22
CA THR A 94 -5.18 -4.83 -9.24
C THR A 94 -5.24 -3.32 -9.49
N ALA A 95 -5.77 -2.89 -10.63
CA ALA A 95 -5.77 -1.48 -11.02
C ALA A 95 -6.49 -0.57 -10.02
N GLY A 96 -7.47 -1.09 -9.30
CA GLY A 96 -8.23 -0.32 -8.31
C GLY A 96 -7.54 -0.19 -6.95
N ILE A 97 -6.41 -0.86 -6.73
CA ILE A 97 -5.72 -0.81 -5.45
C ILE A 97 -4.84 0.44 -5.42
N PRO A 98 -5.06 1.38 -4.48
CA PRO A 98 -4.22 2.58 -4.42
C PRO A 98 -2.79 2.23 -4.02
N VAL A 99 -1.83 2.86 -4.69
CA VAL A 99 -0.40 2.70 -4.43
C VAL A 99 0.15 4.03 -3.93
N ILE A 100 0.80 4.02 -2.76
CA ILE A 100 1.55 5.16 -2.24
C ILE A 100 3.03 4.79 -2.33
N MET A 101 3.81 5.63 -2.99
CA MET A 101 5.26 5.40 -3.04
C MET A 101 5.90 5.95 -1.78
N VAL A 102 6.83 5.17 -1.21
CA VAL A 102 7.57 5.54 0.00
C VAL A 102 9.02 5.21 -0.27
N THR A 103 9.84 6.23 -0.53
CA THR A 103 11.19 6.01 -1.07
C THR A 103 12.13 7.15 -0.70
N THR A 104 13.45 6.91 -0.84
CA THR A 104 14.46 7.95 -0.65
C THR A 104 14.63 8.84 -1.88
N LYS A 105 14.04 8.49 -3.03
CA LYS A 105 14.12 9.33 -4.24
C LYS A 105 13.26 10.58 -4.05
N ASP A 106 13.91 11.74 -3.99
CA ASP A 106 13.25 12.98 -3.57
C ASP A 106 13.19 14.07 -4.64
N GLN A 107 13.58 13.77 -5.89
CA GLN A 107 13.52 14.75 -6.96
C GLN A 107 12.09 15.01 -7.40
N VAL A 108 11.82 16.23 -7.85
CA VAL A 108 10.49 16.57 -8.40
C VAL A 108 10.12 15.64 -9.55
N THR A 109 11.12 15.32 -10.40
CA THR A 109 10.91 14.40 -11.52
C THR A 109 10.56 12.99 -11.06
N ASP A 110 11.12 12.52 -9.95
CA ASP A 110 10.78 11.20 -9.40
C ASP A 110 9.32 11.16 -8.95
N ARG A 111 8.90 12.19 -8.24
CA ARG A 111 7.50 12.31 -7.78
C ARG A 111 6.54 12.35 -8.96
N SER A 112 6.84 13.18 -9.95
CA SER A 112 6.00 13.29 -11.14
C SER A 112 5.91 11.97 -11.88
N TRP A 113 7.04 11.26 -11.98
CA TRP A 113 7.09 9.97 -12.66
C TRP A 113 6.26 8.92 -11.93
N GLY A 114 6.37 8.88 -10.58
CA GLY A 114 5.58 7.95 -9.77
C GLY A 114 4.08 8.15 -9.92
N LEU A 115 3.63 9.41 -9.85
CA LEU A 115 2.22 9.72 -10.04
C LEU A 115 1.76 9.36 -11.44
N ARG A 116 2.62 9.55 -12.44
CA ARG A 116 2.31 9.20 -13.82
C ARG A 116 2.19 7.69 -14.02
N GLN A 117 2.93 6.88 -13.23
CA GLN A 117 2.79 5.42 -13.28
C GLN A 117 1.48 4.95 -12.61
N GLY A 118 0.80 5.81 -11.89
CA GLY A 118 -0.48 5.51 -11.29
C GLY A 118 -0.51 5.57 -9.77
N ALA A 119 0.61 5.94 -9.11
CA ALA A 119 0.59 6.14 -7.66
C ALA A 119 -0.35 7.28 -7.29
N VAL A 120 -1.05 7.14 -6.17
CA VAL A 120 -1.97 8.17 -5.70
C VAL A 120 -1.28 9.18 -4.79
N ASP A 121 -0.10 8.83 -4.26
CA ASP A 121 0.66 9.70 -3.38
C ASP A 121 2.13 9.29 -3.40
N TYR A 122 3.01 10.15 -2.88
CA TYR A 122 4.45 9.93 -2.91
C TYR A 122 5.06 10.53 -1.65
N LEU A 123 5.70 9.69 -0.83
CA LEU A 123 6.32 10.12 0.42
C LEU A 123 7.81 9.84 0.36
N VAL A 124 8.60 10.77 0.89
CA VAL A 124 10.06 10.65 0.91
C VAL A 124 10.52 10.20 2.30
N LYS A 125 11.37 9.18 2.34
CA LYS A 125 11.94 8.67 3.60
C LYS A 125 12.97 9.67 4.15
N PRO A 126 13.10 9.78 5.47
CA PRO A 126 12.39 9.05 6.50
C PRO A 126 10.97 9.58 6.66
N VAL A 127 9.99 8.67 6.79
CA VAL A 127 8.58 9.05 6.85
C VAL A 127 8.16 9.17 8.31
N ASN A 128 7.48 10.27 8.64
CA ASN A 128 6.85 10.41 9.94
C ASN A 128 5.70 9.41 10.03
N PRO A 129 5.65 8.55 11.08
CA PRO A 129 4.61 7.53 11.18
C PRO A 129 3.19 8.09 11.17
N GLU A 130 2.97 9.23 11.82
CA GLU A 130 1.64 9.85 11.85
C GLU A 130 1.23 10.33 10.47
N GLU A 131 2.15 10.93 9.73
CA GLU A 131 1.90 11.37 8.37
C GLU A 131 1.59 10.17 7.47
N LEU A 132 2.35 9.08 7.61
CA LEU A 132 2.12 7.87 6.84
C LEU A 132 0.69 7.36 7.04
N ILE A 133 0.25 7.26 8.29
CA ILE A 133 -1.10 6.79 8.61
C ILE A 133 -2.16 7.72 8.04
N GLN A 134 -1.95 9.05 8.13
CA GLN A 134 -2.89 10.02 7.56
C GLN A 134 -3.04 9.83 6.05
N ARG A 135 -1.92 9.65 5.35
CA ARG A 135 -1.95 9.50 3.89
C ARG A 135 -2.61 8.18 3.49
N ILE A 136 -2.37 7.11 4.26
CA ILE A 136 -3.03 5.83 4.02
C ILE A 136 -4.54 5.99 4.18
N ARG A 137 -4.99 6.61 5.26
CA ARG A 137 -6.42 6.81 5.50
C ARG A 137 -7.06 7.67 4.42
N ALA A 138 -6.37 8.71 3.99
CA ALA A 138 -6.86 9.57 2.90
C ALA A 138 -7.02 8.77 1.60
N ALA A 139 -6.05 7.90 1.29
CA ALA A 139 -6.11 7.08 0.08
C ALA A 139 -7.21 6.03 0.14
N LEU A 140 -7.53 5.54 1.34
CA LEU A 140 -8.61 4.58 1.55
C LEU A 140 -9.99 5.24 1.60
N GLY A 141 -10.05 6.55 1.59
CA GLY A 141 -11.31 7.28 1.64
C GLY A 141 -11.91 7.39 3.04
N ALA A 142 -11.07 7.21 4.04
CA ALA A 142 -11.54 7.22 5.43
C ALA A 142 -11.44 8.62 6.04
#